data_c1d970d66663cf78c7f720e55e622c4c
#
_entry.id   c1d970d66663cf78c7f720e55e622c4c
#
_cell.length_a   1.000
_cell.length_b   1.000
_cell.length_c   1.000
_cell.angle_alpha   90.00
_cell.angle_beta   90.00
_cell.angle_gamma   90.00
#
_symmetry.space_group_name_H-M   'P 1'
#
loop_
_entity.id
_entity.type
_entity.pdbx_description
1 polymer ?
#
loop_
_entity_poly.entity_id
_entity_poly.type
_entity_poly.pdbx_seq_one_letter_code
_entity_poly.pdbx_strand_id
1 'polypeptide(L)'
;ERENNWFPSGEQIEKVISKDKNKNYLLFLNSPNNPSGQVCDKLEEISEIAKKYNLIILSDEIYSELTFSKNFKSISSYCPEKTIISTGLSKWCGAGGWRLGYFIIPDELNNIKNMINVLASETFSAVSAPIQYAAIKAYENDHSNYITKSVNILSAVGKYVFSNLKSNKVLINEPHGGFYLMPEFLNNKFKTSSEMCKDILNNTGVALLPGSDFGFNPDKMLARLSFTDFDGQEFMNNIDETKKIDENLINKFAPKVVEGVNKLKNWSENL
;
A
#
# COMPACT_ATOMS: atom_id res chain seq x y z
N GLU A 1 -9.06 -10.46 -5.04
CA GLU A 1 -8.93 -11.61 -4.12
C GLU A 1 -7.46 -11.93 -3.88
N ARG A 2 -7.13 -12.65 -2.80
CA ARG A 2 -5.77 -12.98 -2.39
C ARG A 2 -5.01 -13.77 -3.45
N GLU A 3 -5.67 -14.69 -4.13
CA GLU A 3 -5.13 -15.54 -5.21
C GLU A 3 -4.67 -14.74 -6.42
N ASN A 4 -5.22 -13.55 -6.62
CA ASN A 4 -4.88 -12.61 -7.70
C ASN A 4 -3.99 -11.45 -7.20
N ASN A 5 -3.26 -11.63 -6.11
CA ASN A 5 -2.46 -10.58 -5.48
C ASN A 5 -3.27 -9.29 -5.22
N TRP A 6 -4.58 -9.40 -5.01
CA TRP A 6 -5.52 -8.31 -4.77
C TRP A 6 -5.73 -7.33 -5.92
N PHE A 7 -5.22 -7.65 -7.13
CA PHE A 7 -5.46 -6.85 -8.33
C PHE A 7 -6.46 -7.53 -9.28
N PRO A 8 -7.28 -6.74 -9.98
CA PRO A 8 -8.18 -7.29 -10.99
C PRO A 8 -7.38 -7.78 -12.21
N SER A 9 -7.89 -8.80 -12.88
CA SER A 9 -7.47 -9.16 -14.24
C SER A 9 -8.12 -8.24 -15.27
N GLY A 10 -7.56 -8.20 -16.49
CA GLY A 10 -8.18 -7.48 -17.61
C GLY A 10 -9.58 -7.99 -17.90
N GLU A 11 -9.82 -9.30 -17.83
CA GLU A 11 -11.15 -9.90 -17.99
C GLU A 11 -12.15 -9.40 -16.95
N GLN A 12 -11.73 -9.27 -15.68
CA GLN A 12 -12.59 -8.75 -14.63
C GLN A 12 -12.96 -7.29 -14.86
N ILE A 13 -12.00 -6.48 -15.33
CA ILE A 13 -12.23 -5.07 -15.69
C ILE A 13 -13.20 -5.00 -16.88
N GLU A 14 -12.95 -5.77 -17.94
CA GLU A 14 -13.79 -5.83 -19.13
C GLU A 14 -15.23 -6.25 -18.80
N LYS A 15 -15.40 -7.23 -17.92
CA LYS A 15 -16.72 -7.68 -17.44
C LYS A 15 -17.50 -6.57 -16.73
N VAL A 16 -16.82 -5.66 -16.02
CA VAL A 16 -17.48 -4.51 -15.38
C VAL A 16 -17.93 -3.50 -16.44
N ILE A 17 -17.03 -3.15 -17.38
CA ILE A 17 -17.29 -2.16 -18.43
C ILE A 17 -18.41 -2.63 -19.37
N SER A 18 -18.43 -3.91 -19.71
CA SER A 18 -19.42 -4.49 -20.64
C SER A 18 -20.86 -4.44 -20.13
N LYS A 19 -21.08 -4.24 -18.81
CA LYS A 19 -22.41 -4.09 -18.23
C LYS A 19 -23.11 -2.80 -18.67
N ASP A 20 -22.36 -1.74 -18.94
CA ASP A 20 -22.91 -0.46 -19.42
C ASP A 20 -21.85 0.32 -20.22
N LYS A 21 -21.82 0.09 -21.52
CA LYS A 21 -20.84 0.70 -22.42
C LYS A 21 -21.05 2.22 -22.64
N ASN A 22 -22.17 2.78 -22.17
CA ASN A 22 -22.47 4.20 -22.30
C ASN A 22 -21.90 5.03 -21.15
N LYS A 23 -21.33 4.39 -20.12
CA LYS A 23 -20.70 5.10 -18.99
C LYS A 23 -19.23 5.40 -19.26
N ASN A 24 -18.79 6.52 -18.71
CA ASN A 24 -17.37 6.80 -18.57
C ASN A 24 -16.84 6.09 -17.32
N TYR A 25 -15.70 5.42 -17.46
CA TYR A 25 -15.07 4.70 -16.36
C TYR A 25 -13.71 5.29 -16.04
N LEU A 26 -13.41 5.41 -14.75
CA LEU A 26 -12.10 5.70 -14.21
C LEU A 26 -11.60 4.42 -13.50
N LEU A 27 -10.42 3.97 -13.87
CA LEU A 27 -9.75 2.89 -13.15
C LEU A 27 -8.83 3.49 -12.07
N PHE A 28 -9.14 3.21 -10.81
CA PHE A 28 -8.24 3.54 -9.69
C PHE A 28 -7.32 2.35 -9.41
N LEU A 29 -6.01 2.55 -9.56
CA LEU A 29 -4.98 1.53 -9.35
C LEU A 29 -3.98 2.02 -8.28
N ASN A 30 -3.95 1.37 -7.12
CA ASN A 30 -2.98 1.67 -6.07
C ASN A 30 -1.93 0.55 -5.99
N SER A 31 -0.67 0.87 -6.37
CA SER A 31 0.44 -0.08 -6.39
C SER A 31 1.76 0.60 -6.01
N PRO A 32 2.50 0.11 -5.00
CA PRO A 32 2.13 -0.95 -4.03
C PRO A 32 0.83 -0.64 -3.29
N ASN A 33 0.07 -1.69 -2.99
CA ASN A 33 -1.32 -1.56 -2.55
C ASN A 33 -1.46 -1.34 -1.04
N ASN A 34 -2.29 -0.42 -0.65
CA ASN A 34 -2.90 -0.35 0.67
C ASN A 34 -4.34 -0.88 0.53
N PRO A 35 -4.71 -2.02 1.13
CA PRO A 35 -4.15 -2.57 2.38
C PRO A 35 -3.23 -3.80 2.25
N SER A 36 -2.99 -4.35 1.06
CA SER A 36 -2.42 -5.70 0.91
C SER A 36 -0.88 -5.77 0.90
N GLY A 37 -0.19 -4.66 0.65
CA GLY A 37 1.26 -4.64 0.47
C GLY A 37 1.74 -5.30 -0.83
N GLN A 38 0.82 -5.59 -1.76
CA GLN A 38 1.14 -6.23 -3.04
C GLN A 38 1.49 -5.20 -4.11
N VAL A 39 2.33 -5.58 -5.05
CA VAL A 39 2.66 -4.83 -6.27
C VAL A 39 1.91 -5.46 -7.44
N CYS A 40 1.34 -4.62 -8.31
CA CYS A 40 0.61 -5.08 -9.47
C CYS A 40 1.57 -5.68 -10.51
N ASP A 41 1.35 -6.94 -10.87
CA ASP A 41 2.07 -7.69 -11.88
C ASP A 41 1.35 -7.75 -13.24
N LYS A 42 0.14 -7.14 -13.36
CA LYS A 42 -0.75 -7.20 -14.54
C LYS A 42 -0.82 -5.87 -15.30
N LEU A 43 0.22 -5.03 -15.19
CA LEU A 43 0.20 -3.66 -15.73
C LEU A 43 -0.03 -3.64 -17.25
N GLU A 44 0.59 -4.54 -17.99
CA GLU A 44 0.46 -4.63 -19.45
C GLU A 44 -0.97 -5.01 -19.84
N GLU A 45 -1.51 -6.09 -19.27
CA GLU A 45 -2.90 -6.53 -19.49
C GLU A 45 -3.91 -5.41 -19.16
N ILE A 46 -3.74 -4.75 -18.02
CA ILE A 46 -4.61 -3.65 -17.59
C ILE A 46 -4.53 -2.46 -18.56
N SER A 47 -3.32 -2.15 -19.04
CA SER A 47 -3.10 -1.04 -19.98
C SER A 47 -3.77 -1.30 -21.35
N GLU A 48 -3.72 -2.55 -21.84
CA GLU A 48 -4.41 -2.93 -23.07
C GLU A 48 -5.93 -2.74 -22.98
N ILE A 49 -6.52 -3.15 -21.84
CA ILE A 49 -7.95 -2.91 -21.58
C ILE A 49 -8.25 -1.42 -21.47
N ALA A 50 -7.39 -0.64 -20.80
CA ALA A 50 -7.56 0.79 -20.70
C ALA A 50 -7.54 1.47 -22.08
N LYS A 51 -6.63 1.10 -22.97
CA LYS A 51 -6.58 1.59 -24.35
C LYS A 51 -7.81 1.19 -25.14
N LYS A 52 -8.20 -0.09 -25.08
CA LYS A 52 -9.37 -0.65 -25.78
C LYS A 52 -10.67 0.07 -25.44
N TYR A 53 -10.86 0.42 -24.19
CA TYR A 53 -12.11 1.04 -23.70
C TYR A 53 -11.96 2.52 -23.38
N ASN A 54 -10.86 3.15 -23.79
CA ASN A 54 -10.57 4.56 -23.55
C ASN A 54 -10.70 4.97 -22.08
N LEU A 55 -10.22 4.11 -21.16
CA LEU A 55 -10.27 4.39 -19.73
C LEU A 55 -9.21 5.41 -19.33
N ILE A 56 -9.54 6.24 -18.37
CA ILE A 56 -8.54 7.02 -17.63
C ILE A 56 -8.12 6.20 -16.42
N ILE A 57 -6.81 6.13 -16.18
CA ILE A 57 -6.23 5.45 -15.03
C ILE A 57 -5.76 6.51 -14.03
N LEU A 58 -6.25 6.45 -12.80
CA LEU A 58 -5.65 7.14 -11.66
C LEU A 58 -4.76 6.15 -10.93
N SER A 59 -3.44 6.25 -11.15
CA SER A 59 -2.42 5.42 -10.54
C SER A 59 -1.93 6.06 -9.25
N ASP A 60 -2.33 5.50 -8.11
CA ASP A 60 -1.81 5.92 -6.82
C ASP A 60 -0.50 5.18 -6.51
N GLU A 61 0.60 5.88 -6.70
CA GLU A 61 1.97 5.37 -6.58
C GLU A 61 2.68 5.88 -5.32
N ILE A 62 1.90 6.26 -4.30
CA ILE A 62 2.43 6.83 -3.05
C ILE A 62 3.45 5.93 -2.33
N TYR A 63 3.45 4.62 -2.62
CA TYR A 63 4.37 3.63 -2.06
C TYR A 63 5.45 3.16 -3.06
N SER A 64 5.58 3.75 -4.25
CA SER A 64 6.50 3.31 -5.30
C SER A 64 7.95 3.15 -4.82
N GLU A 65 8.46 4.14 -4.08
CA GLU A 65 9.81 4.14 -3.52
C GLU A 65 10.01 3.11 -2.38
N LEU A 66 8.91 2.55 -1.85
CA LEU A 66 8.93 1.52 -0.80
C LEU A 66 8.64 0.13 -1.36
N THR A 67 8.92 -0.11 -2.65
CA THR A 67 8.84 -1.42 -3.28
C THR A 67 10.06 -2.27 -2.90
N PHE A 68 9.85 -3.52 -2.50
CA PHE A 68 10.92 -4.40 -2.01
C PHE A 68 11.77 -4.99 -3.13
N SER A 69 11.27 -5.02 -4.35
CA SER A 69 12.06 -5.28 -5.55
C SER A 69 12.68 -3.98 -6.06
N LYS A 70 13.90 -4.06 -6.62
CA LYS A 70 14.58 -2.87 -7.17
C LYS A 70 13.93 -2.27 -8.43
N ASN A 71 12.88 -2.90 -8.95
CA ASN A 71 12.30 -2.56 -10.26
C ASN A 71 10.78 -2.30 -10.12
N PHE A 72 10.39 -1.23 -9.43
CA PHE A 72 9.02 -0.74 -9.55
C PHE A 72 8.75 -0.30 -10.99
N LYS A 73 7.59 -0.67 -11.53
CA LYS A 73 7.10 -0.19 -12.82
C LYS A 73 5.78 0.54 -12.62
N SER A 74 5.71 1.76 -13.12
CA SER A 74 4.46 2.50 -13.22
C SER A 74 3.65 2.00 -14.41
N ILE A 75 2.32 1.98 -14.29
CA ILE A 75 1.43 1.70 -15.43
C ILE A 75 1.55 2.77 -16.53
N SER A 76 2.02 3.97 -16.20
CA SER A 76 2.31 5.02 -17.18
C SER A 76 3.37 4.63 -18.20
N SER A 77 4.22 3.63 -17.89
CA SER A 77 5.17 3.08 -18.85
C SER A 77 4.50 2.33 -20.02
N TYR A 78 3.26 1.92 -19.85
CA TYR A 78 2.47 1.19 -20.85
C TYR A 78 1.36 2.04 -21.48
N CYS A 79 0.84 3.03 -20.76
CA CYS A 79 -0.30 3.83 -21.16
C CYS A 79 -0.16 5.29 -20.63
N PRO A 80 0.91 6.04 -21.04
CA PRO A 80 1.19 7.36 -20.49
C PRO A 80 0.07 8.38 -20.77
N GLU A 81 -0.52 8.36 -21.96
CA GLU A 81 -1.54 9.29 -22.41
C GLU A 81 -2.90 9.19 -21.67
N LYS A 82 -3.09 8.12 -20.89
CA LYS A 82 -4.31 7.85 -20.13
C LYS A 82 -4.10 7.78 -18.63
N THR A 83 -2.85 7.94 -18.16
CA THR A 83 -2.50 7.73 -16.75
C THR A 83 -2.23 9.02 -16.03
N ILE A 84 -3.01 9.29 -15.00
CA ILE A 84 -2.75 10.32 -14.00
C ILE A 84 -2.03 9.63 -12.83
N ILE A 85 -0.81 10.05 -12.51
CA ILE A 85 -0.08 9.52 -11.35
C ILE A 85 -0.38 10.39 -10.13
N SER A 86 -0.72 9.76 -9.01
CA SER A 86 -0.84 10.37 -7.69
C SER A 86 0.32 9.92 -6.81
N THR A 87 1.03 10.88 -6.21
CA THR A 87 2.14 10.58 -5.29
C THR A 87 2.40 11.75 -4.33
N GLY A 88 3.44 11.67 -3.50
CA GLY A 88 3.80 12.73 -2.56
C GLY A 88 4.87 12.32 -1.55
N LEU A 89 5.10 13.17 -0.55
CA LEU A 89 6.15 13.01 0.46
C LEU A 89 5.74 12.12 1.65
N SER A 90 4.46 11.75 1.75
CA SER A 90 3.91 11.16 2.98
C SER A 90 4.55 9.83 3.38
N LYS A 91 5.01 9.02 2.42
CA LYS A 91 5.45 7.64 2.68
C LYS A 91 6.95 7.47 2.59
N TRP A 92 7.53 7.62 1.42
CA TRP A 92 8.96 7.41 1.22
C TRP A 92 9.82 8.39 2.04
N CYS A 93 9.36 9.62 2.21
CA CYS A 93 10.08 10.67 2.95
C CYS A 93 9.70 10.72 4.44
N GLY A 94 8.73 9.88 4.89
CA GLY A 94 8.23 9.94 6.27
C GLY A 94 7.49 11.24 6.63
N ALA A 95 7.18 12.08 5.65
CA ALA A 95 6.64 13.44 5.83
C ALA A 95 5.11 13.51 5.74
N GLY A 96 4.40 12.50 6.24
CA GLY A 96 2.94 12.46 6.22
C GLY A 96 2.26 13.66 6.88
N GLY A 97 2.86 14.20 7.95
CA GLY A 97 2.39 15.40 8.64
C GLY A 97 2.54 16.71 7.86
N TRP A 98 3.36 16.74 6.82
CA TRP A 98 3.58 17.92 5.97
C TRP A 98 2.46 18.18 4.99
N ARG A 99 1.60 17.21 4.74
CA ARG A 99 0.39 17.33 3.91
C ARG A 99 0.67 17.80 2.48
N LEU A 100 1.65 17.19 1.79
CA LEU A 100 1.96 17.46 0.39
C LEU A 100 1.85 16.18 -0.45
N GLY A 101 0.99 16.24 -1.46
CA GLY A 101 0.90 15.31 -2.57
C GLY A 101 0.70 16.09 -3.88
N TYR A 102 0.86 15.43 -5.00
CA TYR A 102 0.67 16.02 -6.33
C TYR A 102 0.22 14.98 -7.34
N PHE A 103 -0.33 15.50 -8.45
CA PHE A 103 -0.64 14.69 -9.63
C PHE A 103 0.34 15.01 -10.76
N ILE A 104 0.74 13.98 -11.50
CA ILE A 104 1.36 14.11 -12.81
C ILE A 104 0.27 13.77 -13.82
N ILE A 105 -0.12 14.78 -14.61
CA ILE A 105 -1.23 14.67 -15.56
C ILE A 105 -0.66 14.90 -16.97
N PRO A 106 -0.82 13.95 -17.90
CA PRO A 106 -0.32 14.09 -19.26
C PRO A 106 -1.08 15.19 -20.04
N ASP A 107 -0.45 15.71 -21.06
CA ASP A 107 -1.01 16.81 -21.86
C ASP A 107 -2.31 16.42 -22.57
N GLU A 108 -2.49 15.17 -22.93
CA GLU A 108 -3.73 14.62 -23.49
C GLU A 108 -4.94 14.77 -22.56
N LEU A 109 -4.69 14.96 -21.27
CA LEU A 109 -5.71 15.16 -20.23
C LEU A 109 -5.74 16.59 -19.67
N ASN A 110 -5.27 17.59 -20.45
CA ASN A 110 -5.23 19.01 -20.02
C ASN A 110 -6.59 19.56 -19.59
N ASN A 111 -7.68 19.13 -20.21
CA ASN A 111 -9.04 19.52 -19.79
C ASN A 111 -9.31 19.06 -18.34
N ILE A 112 -8.93 17.85 -17.96
CA ILE A 112 -9.05 17.31 -16.58
C ILE A 112 -8.14 18.09 -15.63
N LYS A 113 -6.90 18.36 -16.03
CA LYS A 113 -5.95 19.18 -15.26
C LYS A 113 -6.54 20.57 -14.94
N ASN A 114 -7.13 21.22 -15.92
CA ASN A 114 -7.76 22.52 -15.73
C ASN A 114 -8.95 22.46 -14.77
N MET A 115 -9.80 21.43 -14.88
CA MET A 115 -10.92 21.22 -13.96
C MET A 115 -10.44 20.95 -12.52
N ILE A 116 -9.39 20.13 -12.34
CA ILE A 116 -8.80 19.86 -11.03
C ILE A 116 -8.22 21.14 -10.42
N ASN A 117 -7.54 21.97 -11.21
CA ASN A 117 -6.97 23.24 -10.74
C ASN A 117 -8.06 24.20 -10.25
N VAL A 118 -9.16 24.32 -10.99
CA VAL A 118 -10.32 25.13 -10.55
C VAL A 118 -10.90 24.57 -9.25
N LEU A 119 -11.14 23.27 -9.19
CA LEU A 119 -11.68 22.63 -8.00
C LEU A 119 -10.77 22.80 -6.78
N ALA A 120 -9.45 22.65 -6.95
CA ALA A 120 -8.46 22.86 -5.90
C ALA A 120 -8.49 24.30 -5.38
N SER A 121 -8.54 25.27 -6.28
CA SER A 121 -8.64 26.70 -5.94
C SER A 121 -9.86 27.01 -5.08
N GLU A 122 -11.01 26.39 -5.37
CA GLU A 122 -12.27 26.64 -4.66
C GLU A 122 -12.45 25.79 -3.38
N THR A 123 -11.59 24.78 -3.15
CA THR A 123 -11.73 23.88 -1.98
C THR A 123 -10.67 24.13 -0.93
N PHE A 124 -9.39 23.92 -1.23
CA PHE A 124 -8.29 24.04 -0.28
C PHE A 124 -7.23 25.08 -0.68
N SER A 125 -7.42 25.73 -1.82
CA SER A 125 -6.55 26.77 -2.41
C SER A 125 -5.18 26.23 -2.84
N ALA A 126 -4.27 25.99 -1.90
CA ALA A 126 -2.94 25.46 -2.17
C ALA A 126 -2.32 24.82 -0.94
N VAL A 127 -1.34 23.97 -1.18
CA VAL A 127 -0.44 23.47 -0.11
C VAL A 127 0.38 24.65 0.43
N SER A 128 0.68 24.64 1.72
CA SER A 128 1.51 25.66 2.39
C SER A 128 2.81 25.92 1.62
N ALA A 129 3.09 27.19 1.27
CA ALA A 129 4.26 27.57 0.48
C ALA A 129 5.61 27.07 1.08
N PRO A 130 5.90 27.22 2.41
CA PRO A 130 7.12 26.65 2.98
C PRO A 130 7.29 25.15 2.70
N ILE A 131 6.19 24.39 2.73
CA ILE A 131 6.22 22.95 2.44
C ILE A 131 6.53 22.68 0.97
N GLN A 132 5.99 23.50 0.05
CA GLN A 132 6.31 23.39 -1.38
C GLN A 132 7.80 23.62 -1.65
N TYR A 133 8.41 24.64 -1.02
CA TYR A 133 9.85 24.90 -1.15
C TYR A 133 10.70 23.76 -0.52
N ALA A 134 10.27 23.20 0.60
CA ALA A 134 10.92 22.04 1.19
C ALA A 134 10.84 20.81 0.28
N ALA A 135 9.70 20.62 -0.41
CA ALA A 135 9.51 19.53 -1.37
C ALA A 135 10.48 19.61 -2.56
N ILE A 136 10.81 20.82 -3.05
CA ILE A 136 11.82 20.99 -4.09
C ILE A 136 13.11 20.33 -3.66
N LYS A 137 13.58 20.61 -2.43
CA LYS A 137 14.81 20.01 -1.88
C LYS A 137 14.70 18.50 -1.67
N ALA A 138 13.53 18.01 -1.30
CA ALA A 138 13.29 16.59 -1.16
C ALA A 138 13.39 15.83 -2.51
N TYR A 139 13.01 16.46 -3.63
CA TYR A 139 13.08 15.83 -4.95
C TYR A 139 14.37 16.13 -5.73
N GLU A 140 15.08 17.21 -5.43
CA GLU A 140 16.35 17.55 -6.08
C GLU A 140 17.55 16.76 -5.52
N ASN A 141 17.50 16.34 -4.25
CA ASN A 141 18.62 15.66 -3.60
C ASN A 141 18.55 14.15 -3.79
N ASP A 142 19.70 13.51 -3.76
CA ASP A 142 19.81 12.06 -3.73
C ASP A 142 19.50 11.52 -2.32
N HIS A 143 18.45 10.73 -2.21
CA HIS A 143 18.02 10.03 -0.99
C HIS A 143 18.13 8.51 -1.11
N SER A 144 18.87 7.99 -2.09
CA SER A 144 18.97 6.56 -2.39
C SER A 144 19.40 5.73 -1.18
N ASN A 145 20.34 6.23 -0.38
CA ASN A 145 20.78 5.58 0.85
C ASN A 145 19.63 5.45 1.88
N TYR A 146 18.92 6.54 2.14
CA TYR A 146 17.78 6.54 3.06
C TYR A 146 16.67 5.60 2.59
N ILE A 147 16.33 5.67 1.31
CA ILE A 147 15.30 4.81 0.69
C ILE A 147 15.72 3.34 0.76
N THR A 148 16.98 3.03 0.42
CA THR A 148 17.50 1.66 0.49
C THR A 148 17.43 1.08 1.90
N LYS A 149 17.86 1.85 2.92
CA LYS A 149 17.75 1.42 4.32
C LYS A 149 16.28 1.21 4.73
N SER A 150 15.40 2.15 4.37
CA SER A 150 13.96 2.05 4.66
C SER A 150 13.35 0.79 4.07
N VAL A 151 13.63 0.51 2.78
CA VAL A 151 13.16 -0.66 2.06
C VAL A 151 13.71 -1.95 2.68
N ASN A 152 15.00 -1.99 3.02
CA ASN A 152 15.62 -3.16 3.66
C ASN A 152 14.97 -3.49 5.01
N ILE A 153 14.74 -2.47 5.86
CA ILE A 153 14.07 -2.63 7.15
C ILE A 153 12.63 -3.13 6.94
N LEU A 154 11.84 -2.43 6.12
CA LEU A 154 10.44 -2.77 5.89
C LEU A 154 10.29 -4.15 5.26
N SER A 155 11.16 -4.51 4.31
CA SER A 155 11.16 -5.85 3.71
C SER A 155 11.48 -6.94 4.74
N ALA A 156 12.49 -6.73 5.58
CA ALA A 156 12.88 -7.71 6.60
C ALA A 156 11.79 -7.89 7.65
N VAL A 157 11.26 -6.79 8.20
CA VAL A 157 10.18 -6.84 9.20
C VAL A 157 8.89 -7.42 8.60
N GLY A 158 8.50 -7.00 7.38
CA GLY A 158 7.33 -7.53 6.69
C GLY A 158 7.43 -9.03 6.43
N LYS A 159 8.60 -9.54 6.00
CA LYS A 159 8.86 -10.97 5.82
C LYS A 159 8.84 -11.73 7.14
N TYR A 160 9.37 -11.14 8.21
CA TYR A 160 9.29 -11.71 9.55
C TYR A 160 7.83 -11.91 9.97
N VAL A 161 7.01 -10.88 9.84
CA VAL A 161 5.57 -10.93 10.18
C VAL A 161 4.85 -11.99 9.34
N PHE A 162 5.07 -12.00 8.02
CA PHE A 162 4.52 -13.00 7.12
C PHE A 162 4.89 -14.42 7.53
N SER A 163 6.17 -14.69 7.75
CA SER A 163 6.67 -16.05 8.06
C SER A 163 6.17 -16.57 9.40
N ASN A 164 5.97 -15.70 10.39
CA ASN A 164 5.53 -16.07 11.72
C ASN A 164 4.00 -16.14 11.88
N LEU A 165 3.22 -15.43 11.03
CA LEU A 165 1.76 -15.50 11.08
C LEU A 165 1.17 -16.54 10.13
N LYS A 166 1.81 -16.80 8.98
CA LYS A 166 1.31 -17.75 7.99
C LYS A 166 1.15 -19.15 8.61
N SER A 167 -0.06 -19.68 8.53
CA SER A 167 -0.40 -21.00 9.06
C SER A 167 -1.61 -21.58 8.30
N ASN A 168 -2.07 -22.77 8.71
CA ASN A 168 -3.33 -23.34 8.23
C ASN A 168 -4.57 -22.59 8.72
N LYS A 169 -4.44 -21.73 9.73
CA LYS A 169 -5.52 -20.88 10.25
C LYS A 169 -5.40 -19.40 9.80
N VAL A 170 -4.26 -18.97 9.28
CA VAL A 170 -4.01 -17.60 8.81
C VAL A 170 -3.45 -17.62 7.40
N LEU A 171 -4.28 -17.21 6.44
CA LEU A 171 -3.89 -17.07 5.05
C LEU A 171 -3.40 -15.65 4.79
N ILE A 172 -2.22 -15.51 4.23
CA ILE A 172 -1.56 -14.22 4.04
C ILE A 172 -0.60 -14.32 2.85
N ASN A 173 -0.45 -13.23 2.07
CA ASN A 173 0.56 -13.13 1.02
C ASN A 173 1.83 -12.47 1.58
N GLU A 174 2.98 -12.85 1.05
CA GLU A 174 4.24 -12.15 1.33
C GLU A 174 4.15 -10.70 0.82
N PRO A 175 4.57 -9.69 1.58
CA PRO A 175 4.49 -8.30 1.13
C PRO A 175 5.56 -8.02 0.06
N HIS A 176 5.19 -7.22 -0.94
CA HIS A 176 6.07 -6.79 -2.02
C HIS A 176 6.46 -5.31 -1.93
N GLY A 177 5.81 -4.55 -1.05
CA GLY A 177 6.08 -3.13 -0.83
C GLY A 177 5.22 -2.49 0.25
N GLY A 178 5.48 -1.24 0.56
CA GLY A 178 4.80 -0.52 1.62
C GLY A 178 5.08 -1.09 3.01
N PHE A 179 4.08 -1.09 3.87
CA PHE A 179 4.21 -1.55 5.26
C PHE A 179 2.92 -2.17 5.80
N TYR A 180 2.16 -2.81 4.91
CA TYR A 180 0.90 -3.48 5.24
C TYR A 180 0.90 -4.94 4.81
N LEU A 181 0.09 -5.71 5.52
CA LEU A 181 -0.27 -7.08 5.21
C LEU A 181 -1.79 -7.22 5.38
N MET A 182 -2.38 -8.17 4.66
CA MET A 182 -3.81 -8.45 4.70
C MET A 182 -4.06 -9.91 5.07
N PRO A 183 -3.85 -10.30 6.36
CA PRO A 183 -4.17 -11.65 6.83
C PRO A 183 -5.67 -11.91 6.80
N GLU A 184 -6.04 -13.12 6.40
CA GLU A 184 -7.37 -13.71 6.54
C GLU A 184 -7.32 -14.79 7.61
N PHE A 185 -8.08 -14.61 8.69
CA PHE A 185 -8.14 -15.55 9.81
C PHE A 185 -9.30 -16.53 9.61
N LEU A 186 -8.97 -17.80 9.38
CA LEU A 186 -9.97 -18.84 9.15
C LEU A 186 -10.60 -19.29 10.47
N ASN A 187 -11.84 -18.87 10.70
CA ASN A 187 -12.58 -19.25 11.91
C ASN A 187 -14.10 -19.14 11.69
N ASN A 188 -14.87 -19.78 12.56
CA ASN A 188 -16.34 -19.73 12.58
C ASN A 188 -16.90 -19.03 13.82
N LYS A 189 -16.04 -18.39 14.62
CA LYS A 189 -16.41 -17.77 15.91
C LYS A 189 -17.07 -16.41 15.72
N PHE A 190 -16.61 -15.64 14.72
CA PHE A 190 -17.08 -14.28 14.47
C PHE A 190 -17.96 -14.22 13.24
N LYS A 191 -18.95 -13.31 13.25
CA LYS A 191 -19.82 -13.05 12.10
C LYS A 191 -19.25 -11.99 11.17
N THR A 192 -18.43 -11.08 11.70
CA THR A 192 -17.87 -9.97 10.96
C THR A 192 -16.39 -9.72 11.27
N SER A 193 -15.66 -9.19 10.29
CA SER A 193 -14.27 -8.76 10.49
C SER A 193 -14.11 -7.69 11.57
N SER A 194 -15.12 -6.85 11.77
CA SER A 194 -15.14 -5.84 12.84
C SER A 194 -15.23 -6.47 14.23
N GLU A 195 -16.10 -7.48 14.42
CA GLU A 195 -16.16 -8.25 15.68
C GLU A 195 -14.84 -8.95 15.97
N MET A 196 -14.25 -9.58 14.95
CA MET A 196 -12.95 -10.24 15.05
C MET A 196 -11.85 -9.26 15.45
N CYS A 197 -11.73 -8.12 14.79
CA CYS A 197 -10.70 -7.12 15.12
C CYS A 197 -10.88 -6.54 16.53
N LYS A 198 -12.12 -6.37 17.00
CA LYS A 198 -12.40 -5.97 18.37
C LYS A 198 -11.98 -7.03 19.39
N ASP A 199 -12.24 -8.32 19.11
CA ASP A 199 -11.81 -9.42 19.98
C ASP A 199 -10.28 -9.52 20.02
N ILE A 200 -9.61 -9.37 18.86
CA ILE A 200 -8.13 -9.32 18.79
C ILE A 200 -7.60 -8.20 19.67
N LEU A 201 -8.12 -6.98 19.54
CA LEU A 201 -7.68 -5.84 20.34
C LEU A 201 -7.84 -6.11 21.84
N ASN A 202 -9.00 -6.63 22.25
CA ASN A 202 -9.30 -6.86 23.68
C ASN A 202 -8.43 -7.95 24.29
N ASN A 203 -8.10 -9.01 23.54
CA ASN A 203 -7.39 -10.17 24.07
C ASN A 203 -5.86 -10.08 23.87
N THR A 204 -5.40 -9.29 22.90
CA THR A 204 -3.96 -9.25 22.55
C THR A 204 -3.35 -7.85 22.71
N GLY A 205 -4.16 -6.80 22.72
CA GLY A 205 -3.71 -5.41 22.63
C GLY A 205 -3.23 -4.99 21.24
N VAL A 206 -3.37 -5.86 20.21
CA VAL A 206 -2.97 -5.55 18.84
C VAL A 206 -4.15 -4.93 18.09
N ALA A 207 -3.96 -3.71 17.60
CA ALA A 207 -4.97 -2.99 16.82
C ALA A 207 -4.82 -3.32 15.33
N LEU A 208 -5.87 -3.91 14.75
CA LEU A 208 -6.00 -4.18 13.32
C LEU A 208 -7.20 -3.43 12.76
N LEU A 209 -7.20 -3.10 11.47
CA LEU A 209 -8.37 -2.56 10.80
C LEU A 209 -9.12 -3.68 10.07
N PRO A 210 -10.46 -3.79 10.25
CA PRO A 210 -11.24 -4.83 9.61
C PRO A 210 -11.28 -4.69 8.09
N GLY A 211 -11.36 -5.80 7.38
CA GLY A 211 -11.45 -5.82 5.92
C GLY A 211 -12.64 -5.04 5.38
N SER A 212 -13.74 -4.99 6.12
CA SER A 212 -14.94 -4.20 5.75
C SER A 212 -14.66 -2.71 5.53
N ASP A 213 -13.66 -2.13 6.23
CA ASP A 213 -13.25 -0.73 6.04
C ASP A 213 -12.55 -0.47 4.70
N PHE A 214 -12.17 -1.54 4.00
CA PHE A 214 -11.57 -1.54 2.67
C PHE A 214 -12.51 -2.07 1.58
N GLY A 215 -13.82 -2.17 1.87
CA GLY A 215 -14.83 -2.58 0.91
C GLY A 215 -14.97 -4.09 0.73
N PHE A 216 -14.31 -4.91 1.57
CA PHE A 216 -14.54 -6.35 1.57
C PHE A 216 -15.86 -6.70 2.26
N ASN A 217 -16.43 -7.87 1.89
CA ASN A 217 -17.62 -8.36 2.56
C ASN A 217 -17.32 -8.53 4.06
N PRO A 218 -18.18 -7.99 4.97
CA PRO A 218 -17.96 -8.08 6.41
C PRO A 218 -17.77 -9.49 6.96
N ASP A 219 -18.34 -10.52 6.30
CA ASP A 219 -18.18 -11.94 6.68
C ASP A 219 -16.81 -12.53 6.35
N LYS A 220 -16.00 -11.84 5.54
CA LYS A 220 -14.61 -12.19 5.30
C LYS A 220 -13.76 -11.77 6.49
N MET A 221 -13.12 -12.72 7.16
CA MET A 221 -12.29 -12.46 8.35
C MET A 221 -10.93 -11.88 7.98
N LEU A 222 -10.96 -10.88 7.12
CA LEU A 222 -9.79 -10.11 6.67
C LEU A 222 -9.52 -8.95 7.63
N ALA A 223 -8.22 -8.65 7.83
CA ALA A 223 -7.80 -7.47 8.57
C ALA A 223 -6.53 -6.87 7.97
N ARG A 224 -6.42 -5.53 7.94
CA ARG A 224 -5.16 -4.87 7.62
C ARG A 224 -4.26 -4.81 8.85
N LEU A 225 -3.05 -5.33 8.72
CA LEU A 225 -1.97 -5.25 9.68
C LEU A 225 -0.91 -4.26 9.18
N SER A 226 -0.56 -3.26 9.98
CA SER A 226 0.61 -2.41 9.80
C SER A 226 1.75 -2.94 10.68
N PHE A 227 2.96 -3.06 10.13
CA PHE A 227 4.10 -3.62 10.86
C PHE A 227 5.19 -2.58 11.17
N THR A 228 4.79 -1.33 11.45
CA THR A 228 5.73 -0.20 11.65
C THR A 228 5.81 0.30 13.09
N ASP A 229 5.35 -0.47 14.09
CA ASP A 229 5.45 -0.06 15.50
C ASP A 229 6.87 -0.30 16.06
N PHE A 230 7.83 0.48 15.56
CA PHE A 230 9.21 0.51 16.00
C PHE A 230 9.85 1.89 15.75
N ASP A 231 10.97 2.18 16.42
CA ASP A 231 11.77 3.39 16.16
C ASP A 231 12.60 3.21 14.88
N GLY A 232 12.12 3.80 13.77
CA GLY A 232 12.79 3.71 12.48
C GLY A 232 14.16 4.40 12.46
N GLN A 233 14.33 5.49 13.21
CA GLN A 233 15.60 6.20 13.28
C GLN A 233 16.65 5.39 14.03
N GLU A 234 16.28 4.80 15.15
CA GLU A 234 17.14 3.90 15.91
C GLU A 234 17.56 2.71 15.06
N PHE A 235 16.59 2.08 14.36
CA PHE A 235 16.88 0.94 13.50
C PHE A 235 17.85 1.31 12.38
N MET A 236 17.60 2.42 11.64
CA MET A 236 18.45 2.90 10.55
C MET A 236 19.89 3.22 10.99
N ASN A 237 20.05 3.79 12.19
CA ASN A 237 21.37 4.15 12.71
C ASN A 237 22.24 2.94 13.09
N ASN A 238 21.62 1.77 13.28
CA ASN A 238 22.28 0.55 13.76
C ASN A 238 22.39 -0.55 12.68
N ILE A 239 21.99 -0.28 11.45
CA ILE A 239 22.16 -1.23 10.34
C ILE A 239 23.24 -0.79 9.37
N ASP A 240 23.94 -1.77 8.84
CA ASP A 240 24.84 -1.65 7.70
C ASP A 240 24.06 -2.02 6.42
N GLU A 241 24.14 -1.15 5.41
CA GLU A 241 23.43 -1.34 4.13
C GLU A 241 23.81 -2.63 3.41
N THR A 242 25.02 -3.15 3.68
CA THR A 242 25.59 -4.34 3.03
C THR A 242 25.18 -5.63 3.73
N LYS A 243 24.69 -5.58 4.97
CA LYS A 243 24.35 -6.75 5.77
C LYS A 243 22.85 -7.04 5.71
N LYS A 244 22.53 -8.32 5.59
CA LYS A 244 21.16 -8.79 5.70
C LYS A 244 20.65 -8.57 7.13
N ILE A 245 19.46 -7.97 7.24
CA ILE A 245 18.76 -7.85 8.52
C ILE A 245 18.23 -9.23 8.91
N ASP A 246 18.73 -9.76 9.99
CA ASP A 246 18.34 -11.06 10.56
C ASP A 246 17.30 -10.90 11.66
N GLU A 247 16.84 -12.02 12.18
CA GLU A 247 15.84 -12.06 13.25
C GLU A 247 16.33 -11.44 14.57
N ASN A 248 17.64 -11.51 14.87
CA ASN A 248 18.19 -10.90 16.09
C ASN A 248 18.09 -9.37 16.03
N LEU A 249 18.35 -8.77 14.87
CA LEU A 249 18.17 -7.33 14.65
C LEU A 249 16.69 -6.93 14.74
N ILE A 250 15.78 -7.75 14.18
CA ILE A 250 14.32 -7.50 14.28
C ILE A 250 13.86 -7.56 15.74
N ASN A 251 14.27 -8.60 16.48
CA ASN A 251 13.96 -8.74 17.91
C ASN A 251 14.47 -7.54 18.72
N LYS A 252 15.66 -7.02 18.39
CA LYS A 252 16.28 -5.88 19.08
C LYS A 252 15.60 -4.56 18.77
N PHE A 253 15.31 -4.28 17.49
CA PHE A 253 14.89 -2.95 17.03
C PHE A 253 13.39 -2.83 16.71
N ALA A 254 12.68 -3.95 16.60
CA ALA A 254 11.23 -3.99 16.43
C ALA A 254 10.51 -4.89 17.45
N PRO A 255 10.84 -4.81 18.76
CA PRO A 255 10.33 -5.75 19.78
C PRO A 255 8.80 -5.74 19.90
N LYS A 256 8.15 -4.59 19.71
CA LYS A 256 6.68 -4.51 19.75
C LYS A 256 6.03 -5.23 18.58
N VAL A 257 6.63 -5.20 17.39
CA VAL A 257 6.15 -5.98 16.24
C VAL A 257 6.29 -7.47 16.54
N VAL A 258 7.43 -7.90 17.07
CA VAL A 258 7.67 -9.29 17.48
C VAL A 258 6.65 -9.76 18.53
N GLU A 259 6.43 -8.96 19.57
CA GLU A 259 5.43 -9.25 20.61
C GLU A 259 4.01 -9.34 20.02
N GLY A 260 3.63 -8.38 19.17
CA GLY A 260 2.32 -8.34 18.50
C GLY A 260 2.09 -9.57 17.63
N VAL A 261 3.08 -9.99 16.85
CA VAL A 261 3.01 -11.18 16.01
C VAL A 261 2.83 -12.45 16.87
N ASN A 262 3.60 -12.60 17.95
CA ASN A 262 3.47 -13.75 18.86
C ASN A 262 2.09 -13.81 19.51
N LYS A 263 1.55 -12.67 19.93
CA LYS A 263 0.20 -12.59 20.50
C LYS A 263 -0.88 -12.95 19.46
N LEU A 264 -0.76 -12.45 18.23
CA LEU A 264 -1.69 -12.77 17.15
C LEU A 264 -1.64 -14.25 16.78
N LYS A 265 -0.44 -14.84 16.72
CA LYS A 265 -0.25 -16.26 16.46
C LYS A 265 -0.96 -17.11 17.53
N ASN A 266 -0.65 -16.87 18.80
CA ASN A 266 -1.27 -17.57 19.93
C ASN A 266 -2.79 -17.40 19.93
N TRP A 267 -3.30 -16.18 19.66
CA TRP A 267 -4.72 -15.93 19.55
C TRP A 267 -5.35 -16.75 18.41
N SER A 268 -4.72 -16.79 17.24
CA SER A 268 -5.23 -17.53 16.08
C SER A 268 -5.22 -19.06 16.28
N GLU A 269 -4.26 -19.59 17.01
CA GLU A 269 -4.18 -21.02 17.35
C GLU A 269 -5.29 -21.48 18.31
N ASN A 270 -5.86 -20.55 19.08
CA ASN A 270 -6.94 -20.80 20.03
C ASN A 270 -8.36 -20.46 19.50
N LEU A 271 -8.48 -20.24 18.17
CA LEU A 271 -9.77 -20.03 17.50
C LEU A 271 -10.52 -21.33 17.23
#